data_a4bfd4d785ce310d2d9c0bd1086abbad
#
_entry.id   a4bfd4d785ce310d2d9c0bd1086abbad
#
_cell.length_a   1.000
_cell.length_b   1.000
_cell.length_c   1.000
_cell.angle_alpha   90.00
_cell.angle_beta   90.00
_cell.angle_gamma   90.00
#
_symmetry.space_group_name_H-M   'P 1'
#
loop_
_entity.id
_entity.type
_entity.pdbx_description
1 polymer ?
#
loop_
_entity_poly.entity_id
_entity_poly.type
_entity_poly.pdbx_seq_one_letter_code
_entity_poly.pdbx_strand_id
1 'polypeptide(L)'
;MRKLWKRAAALVVSAALAGAMLPSAFSKEATDAVEAKLTTMTLQEKVGQLFWVRPETLDFSLNPEKKTLTQTMRQNLEQYPVGGIAVFKKNIQDENQLSSLIADFQSASKIPMIVAVDEEGGAVARLANHEAFSLPKYTSARDIGKTGDPEQARQMGRTVGGYLRFYGFNLDFAPVADVD
;
A
#
# COMPACT_ATOMS: atom_id res chain seq x y z
N MET A 1 -32.83 -36.92 31.00
CA MET A 1 -32.65 -35.97 29.88
C MET A 1 -32.13 -34.57 30.30
N ARG A 2 -32.50 -33.99 31.45
CA ARG A 2 -32.02 -32.66 31.91
C ARG A 2 -30.50 -32.56 32.25
N LYS A 3 -29.81 -33.67 32.57
CA LYS A 3 -28.37 -33.67 32.93
C LYS A 3 -27.44 -33.67 31.72
N LEU A 4 -27.87 -34.12 30.56
CA LEU A 4 -27.07 -34.14 29.32
C LEU A 4 -26.97 -32.73 28.69
N TRP A 5 -28.02 -31.93 28.77
CA TRP A 5 -28.02 -30.56 28.23
C TRP A 5 -27.10 -29.60 28.95
N LYS A 6 -26.94 -29.79 30.28
CA LYS A 6 -26.02 -28.96 31.08
C LYS A 6 -24.52 -29.24 30.78
N ARG A 7 -24.20 -30.47 30.34
CA ARG A 7 -22.83 -30.82 29.94
C ARG A 7 -22.49 -30.36 28.50
N ALA A 8 -23.47 -30.35 27.59
CA ALA A 8 -23.29 -29.81 26.25
C ALA A 8 -23.14 -28.28 26.23
N ALA A 9 -23.89 -27.56 27.08
CA ALA A 9 -23.75 -26.11 27.22
C ALA A 9 -22.39 -25.67 27.81
N ALA A 10 -21.84 -26.45 28.76
CA ALA A 10 -20.53 -26.18 29.34
C ALA A 10 -19.37 -26.38 28.33
N LEU A 11 -19.50 -27.37 27.42
CA LEU A 11 -18.50 -27.65 26.38
C LEU A 11 -18.50 -26.57 25.29
N VAL A 12 -19.68 -26.02 24.92
CA VAL A 12 -19.77 -24.95 23.91
C VAL A 12 -19.20 -23.63 24.43
N VAL A 13 -19.42 -23.30 25.70
CA VAL A 13 -18.85 -22.10 26.33
C VAL A 13 -17.32 -22.22 26.49
N SER A 14 -16.79 -23.41 26.77
CA SER A 14 -15.33 -23.62 26.85
C SER A 14 -14.64 -23.53 25.49
N ALA A 15 -15.30 -23.95 24.39
CA ALA A 15 -14.77 -23.83 23.04
C ALA A 15 -14.80 -22.37 22.52
N ALA A 16 -15.80 -21.57 22.93
CA ALA A 16 -15.88 -20.16 22.58
C ALA A 16 -14.84 -19.29 23.30
N LEU A 17 -14.42 -19.66 24.52
CA LEU A 17 -13.36 -18.98 25.27
C LEU A 17 -11.94 -19.37 24.81
N ALA A 18 -11.75 -20.54 24.22
CA ALA A 18 -10.46 -20.94 23.64
C ALA A 18 -10.18 -20.28 22.27
N GLY A 19 -11.22 -19.79 21.55
CA GLY A 19 -11.06 -19.08 20.27
C GLY A 19 -10.68 -17.61 20.39
N ALA A 20 -10.70 -17.02 21.57
CA ALA A 20 -10.44 -15.61 21.80
C ALA A 20 -9.00 -15.28 22.24
N MET A 21 -8.09 -16.27 22.30
CA MET A 21 -6.70 -16.10 22.74
C MET A 21 -5.63 -16.37 21.67
N LEU A 22 -5.93 -16.11 20.40
CA LEU A 22 -4.94 -16.29 19.33
C LEU A 22 -4.61 -15.00 18.54
N PRO A 23 -4.18 -13.91 19.18
CA PRO A 23 -3.44 -12.90 18.42
C PRO A 23 -2.04 -12.55 18.94
N SER A 24 -1.58 -13.10 20.06
CA SER A 24 -0.35 -12.57 20.68
C SER A 24 0.97 -13.13 20.10
N ALA A 25 0.97 -14.28 19.45
CA ALA A 25 2.20 -14.85 18.89
C ALA A 25 2.65 -14.15 17.61
N PHE A 26 1.72 -13.84 16.71
CA PHE A 26 2.03 -13.10 15.46
C PHE A 26 2.49 -11.66 15.73
N SER A 27 1.94 -10.99 16.74
CA SER A 27 2.32 -9.62 17.09
C SER A 27 3.72 -9.55 17.71
N LYS A 28 4.12 -10.53 18.50
CA LYS A 28 5.43 -10.54 19.17
C LYS A 28 6.56 -10.78 18.18
N GLU A 29 6.44 -11.76 17.30
CA GLU A 29 7.47 -12.10 16.31
C GLU A 29 7.67 -10.95 15.30
N ALA A 30 6.58 -10.30 14.86
CA ALA A 30 6.64 -9.12 14.02
C ALA A 30 7.29 -7.91 14.75
N THR A 31 6.98 -7.71 16.03
CA THR A 31 7.59 -6.67 16.87
C THR A 31 9.09 -6.92 17.04
N ASP A 32 9.49 -8.15 17.34
CA ASP A 32 10.90 -8.53 17.49
C ASP A 32 11.70 -8.32 16.18
N ALA A 33 11.10 -8.57 15.01
CA ALA A 33 11.71 -8.34 13.71
C ALA A 33 11.88 -6.83 13.42
N VAL A 34 10.91 -6.01 13.76
CA VAL A 34 10.98 -4.54 13.61
C VAL A 34 12.06 -3.97 14.53
N GLU A 35 12.08 -4.35 15.79
CA GLU A 35 13.11 -3.92 16.75
C GLU A 35 14.51 -4.33 16.29
N ALA A 36 14.69 -5.57 15.84
CA ALA A 36 15.96 -6.04 15.29
C ALA A 36 16.41 -5.21 14.08
N LYS A 37 15.49 -4.83 13.19
CA LYS A 37 15.79 -3.94 12.06
C LYS A 37 16.20 -2.56 12.54
N LEU A 38 15.44 -1.96 13.45
CA LEU A 38 15.71 -0.62 14.00
C LEU A 38 17.08 -0.53 14.69
N THR A 39 17.54 -1.59 15.36
CA THR A 39 18.87 -1.60 16.01
C THR A 39 20.02 -1.54 15.01
N THR A 40 19.83 -1.99 13.79
CA THR A 40 20.84 -2.00 12.72
C THR A 40 20.82 -0.75 11.84
N MET A 41 19.79 0.07 11.93
CA MET A 41 19.63 1.29 11.13
C MET A 41 20.36 2.47 11.74
N THR A 42 21.01 3.29 10.89
CA THR A 42 21.53 4.59 11.27
C THR A 42 20.41 5.58 11.57
N LEU A 43 20.73 6.67 12.27
CA LEU A 43 19.74 7.74 12.50
C LEU A 43 19.22 8.33 11.19
N GLN A 44 20.09 8.50 10.19
CA GLN A 44 19.72 9.02 8.88
C GLN A 44 18.72 8.07 8.17
N GLU A 45 18.95 6.76 8.21
CA GLU A 45 18.01 5.77 7.66
C GLU A 45 16.68 5.81 8.41
N LYS A 46 16.67 5.89 9.74
CA LYS A 46 15.44 5.99 10.53
C LYS A 46 14.64 7.23 10.19
N VAL A 47 15.30 8.39 10.12
CA VAL A 47 14.66 9.66 9.74
C VAL A 47 14.14 9.59 8.31
N GLY A 48 14.93 9.04 7.39
CA GLY A 48 14.52 8.87 5.99
C GLY A 48 13.24 8.06 5.82
N GLN A 49 13.05 7.01 6.63
CA GLN A 49 11.84 6.17 6.56
C GLN A 49 10.54 6.92 6.94
N LEU A 50 10.62 8.08 7.57
CA LEU A 50 9.46 8.92 7.87
C LEU A 50 8.98 9.76 6.67
N PHE A 51 9.76 9.80 5.58
CA PHE A 51 9.46 10.63 4.42
C PHE A 51 9.05 9.78 3.22
N TRP A 52 7.92 10.14 2.62
CA TRP A 52 7.51 9.71 1.30
C TRP A 52 7.53 10.92 0.39
N VAL A 53 8.20 10.78 -0.73
CA VAL A 53 8.46 11.89 -1.63
C VAL A 53 7.95 11.57 -3.04
N ARG A 54 7.75 12.60 -3.84
CA ARG A 54 7.48 12.42 -5.27
C ARG A 54 8.82 12.19 -6.00
N PRO A 55 8.85 11.41 -7.09
CA PRO A 55 10.07 11.18 -7.87
C PRO A 55 10.85 12.46 -8.18
N GLU A 56 10.18 13.53 -8.60
CA GLU A 56 10.82 14.80 -8.93
C GLU A 56 11.47 15.53 -7.74
N THR A 57 11.13 15.18 -6.50
CA THR A 57 11.77 15.73 -5.31
C THR A 57 13.22 15.23 -5.18
N LEU A 58 13.52 14.08 -5.76
CA LEU A 58 14.86 13.51 -5.75
C LEU A 58 15.76 14.05 -6.88
N ASP A 59 15.21 14.86 -7.79
CA ASP A 59 15.99 15.47 -8.87
C ASP A 59 15.25 16.73 -9.37
N PHE A 60 15.69 17.89 -8.91
CA PHE A 60 15.10 19.20 -9.26
C PHE A 60 15.55 19.74 -10.64
N SER A 61 16.08 18.89 -11.51
CA SER A 61 16.36 19.32 -12.87
C SER A 61 15.09 19.78 -13.61
N LEU A 62 15.23 20.54 -14.69
CA LEU A 62 14.13 21.22 -15.39
C LEU A 62 13.02 20.32 -15.96
N ASN A 63 13.16 19.01 -15.92
CA ASN A 63 12.10 18.10 -16.33
C ASN A 63 11.23 17.70 -15.13
N PRO A 64 10.01 18.25 -14.97
CA PRO A 64 9.11 17.94 -13.84
C PRO A 64 8.42 16.58 -13.94
N GLU A 65 8.50 15.90 -15.10
CA GLU A 65 7.73 14.68 -15.37
C GLU A 65 8.51 13.39 -15.08
N LYS A 66 9.45 13.38 -14.22
CA LYS A 66 10.35 12.24 -14.00
C LYS A 66 9.69 10.86 -14.23
N LYS A 67 9.91 10.32 -15.43
CA LYS A 67 9.39 9.02 -15.89
C LYS A 67 10.44 7.91 -15.84
N THR A 68 11.66 8.26 -15.47
CA THR A 68 12.78 7.32 -15.31
C THR A 68 13.61 7.68 -14.09
N LEU A 69 14.24 6.70 -13.49
CA LEU A 69 15.17 6.93 -12.37
C LEU A 69 16.49 7.51 -12.92
N THR A 70 16.74 8.79 -12.64
CA THR A 70 17.97 9.48 -13.08
C THR A 70 19.16 9.12 -12.20
N GLN A 71 20.37 9.41 -12.68
CA GLN A 71 21.59 9.23 -11.87
C GLN A 71 21.56 10.13 -10.61
N THR A 72 21.07 11.35 -10.73
CA THR A 72 20.88 12.26 -9.60
C THR A 72 19.93 11.68 -8.55
N MET A 73 18.82 11.09 -8.97
CA MET A 73 17.89 10.41 -8.05
C MET A 73 18.56 9.26 -7.31
N ARG A 74 19.38 8.44 -8.01
CA ARG A 74 20.14 7.34 -7.37
C ARG A 74 21.07 7.86 -6.28
N GLN A 75 21.85 8.88 -6.58
CA GLN A 75 22.77 9.52 -5.63
C GLN A 75 22.02 10.11 -4.41
N ASN A 76 20.89 10.75 -4.66
CA ASN A 76 20.08 11.32 -3.60
C ASN A 76 19.37 10.25 -2.75
N LEU A 77 18.99 9.10 -3.30
CA LEU A 77 18.48 7.96 -2.52
C LEU A 77 19.55 7.33 -1.62
N GLU A 78 20.81 7.28 -2.08
CA GLU A 78 21.93 6.82 -1.25
C GLU A 78 22.18 7.78 -0.08
N GLN A 79 22.11 9.08 -0.36
CA GLN A 79 22.33 10.11 0.66
C GLN A 79 21.12 10.28 1.59
N TYR A 80 19.91 10.20 1.06
CA TYR A 80 18.65 10.41 1.78
C TYR A 80 17.72 9.20 1.58
N PRO A 81 17.89 8.13 2.37
CA PRO A 81 17.16 6.88 2.19
C PRO A 81 15.70 6.99 2.61
N VAL A 82 14.88 7.66 1.79
CA VAL A 82 13.45 7.88 2.05
C VAL A 82 12.68 6.57 2.13
N GLY A 83 11.62 6.54 2.94
CA GLY A 83 10.78 5.36 3.18
C GLY A 83 9.88 5.01 2.01
N GLY A 84 9.60 5.95 1.11
CA GLY A 84 8.77 5.66 -0.05
C GLY A 84 8.68 6.78 -1.08
N ILE A 85 8.03 6.43 -2.18
CA ILE A 85 7.65 7.36 -3.25
C ILE A 85 6.14 7.33 -3.47
N ALA A 86 5.58 8.48 -3.83
CA ALA A 86 4.21 8.62 -4.32
C ALA A 86 4.25 8.95 -5.82
N VAL A 87 3.65 8.08 -6.63
CA VAL A 87 3.62 8.20 -8.09
C VAL A 87 2.34 8.92 -8.52
N PHE A 88 2.49 9.94 -9.35
CA PHE A 88 1.39 10.72 -9.88
C PHE A 88 1.27 10.57 -11.39
N LYS A 89 0.13 10.96 -11.96
CA LYS A 89 -0.14 10.86 -13.42
C LYS A 89 1.03 11.35 -14.29
N LYS A 90 1.71 12.42 -13.90
CA LYS A 90 2.84 12.99 -14.66
C LYS A 90 4.09 12.09 -14.68
N ASN A 91 4.20 11.14 -13.75
CA ASN A 91 5.29 10.16 -13.71
C ASN A 91 4.97 8.92 -14.54
N ILE A 92 3.76 8.81 -15.08
CA ILE A 92 3.25 7.66 -15.81
C ILE A 92 3.22 7.98 -17.31
N GLN A 93 3.69 7.06 -18.12
CA GLN A 93 3.62 7.12 -19.59
C GLN A 93 2.83 5.94 -20.15
N ASP A 94 3.23 4.73 -19.79
CA ASP A 94 2.60 3.48 -20.17
C ASP A 94 2.91 2.38 -19.14
N GLU A 95 2.34 1.19 -19.35
CA GLU A 95 2.48 0.05 -18.44
C GLU A 95 3.94 -0.40 -18.24
N ASN A 96 4.70 -0.47 -19.33
CA ASN A 96 6.08 -0.94 -19.27
C ASN A 96 6.99 0.07 -18.59
N GLN A 97 6.82 1.36 -18.93
CA GLN A 97 7.56 2.44 -18.30
C GLN A 97 7.29 2.50 -16.80
N LEU A 98 6.02 2.39 -16.39
CA LEU A 98 5.63 2.43 -14.99
C LEU A 98 6.24 1.29 -14.18
N SER A 99 6.12 0.06 -14.68
CA SER A 99 6.71 -1.12 -14.04
C SER A 99 8.23 -1.01 -13.91
N SER A 100 8.90 -0.51 -14.97
CA SER A 100 10.34 -0.28 -14.96
C SER A 100 10.73 0.80 -13.95
N LEU A 101 10.01 1.92 -13.90
CA LEU A 101 10.27 3.00 -12.95
C LEU A 101 10.20 2.50 -11.50
N ILE A 102 9.15 1.74 -11.17
CA ILE A 102 8.97 1.18 -9.82
C ILE A 102 10.08 0.19 -9.48
N ALA A 103 10.41 -0.72 -10.40
CA ALA A 103 11.48 -1.69 -10.22
C ALA A 103 12.84 -1.01 -10.03
N ASP A 104 13.11 0.04 -10.80
CA ASP A 104 14.34 0.82 -10.69
C ASP A 104 14.48 1.51 -9.33
N PHE A 105 13.41 2.12 -8.82
CA PHE A 105 13.38 2.72 -7.48
C PHE A 105 13.61 1.68 -6.39
N GLN A 106 12.93 0.53 -6.46
CA GLN A 106 13.14 -0.56 -5.51
C GLN A 106 14.58 -1.08 -5.53
N SER A 107 15.16 -1.24 -6.71
CA SER A 107 16.54 -1.74 -6.85
C SER A 107 17.60 -0.74 -6.38
N ALA A 108 17.32 0.56 -6.48
CA ALA A 108 18.21 1.62 -6.04
C ALA A 108 18.12 1.88 -4.52
N SER A 109 17.07 1.39 -3.86
CA SER A 109 16.85 1.59 -2.44
C SER A 109 17.54 0.55 -1.59
N LYS A 110 18.27 0.98 -0.58
CA LYS A 110 18.89 0.10 0.43
C LYS A 110 17.86 -0.61 1.32
N ILE A 111 16.75 0.06 1.59
CA ILE A 111 15.62 -0.46 2.36
C ILE A 111 14.43 -0.52 1.40
N PRO A 112 13.70 -1.64 1.31
CA PRO A 112 12.53 -1.73 0.44
C PRO A 112 11.56 -0.58 0.65
N MET A 113 11.19 0.11 -0.44
CA MET A 113 10.36 1.30 -0.40
C MET A 113 8.88 0.98 -0.35
N ILE A 114 8.12 1.86 0.27
CA ILE A 114 6.70 1.96 0.02
C ILE A 114 6.49 2.75 -1.28
N VAL A 115 5.80 2.12 -2.24
CA VAL A 115 5.45 2.75 -3.52
C VAL A 115 3.95 2.94 -3.56
N ALA A 116 3.55 4.20 -3.51
CA ALA A 116 2.16 4.60 -3.32
C ALA A 116 1.58 5.31 -4.55
N VAL A 117 0.26 5.24 -4.66
CA VAL A 117 -0.53 5.94 -5.68
C VAL A 117 -1.90 6.32 -5.12
N ASP A 118 -2.58 7.30 -5.74
CA ASP A 118 -3.99 7.59 -5.49
C ASP A 118 -4.84 6.86 -6.55
N GLU A 119 -5.45 5.76 -6.20
CA GLU A 119 -6.36 4.99 -7.07
C GLU A 119 -7.72 4.83 -6.39
N GLU A 120 -8.32 5.97 -6.02
CA GLU A 120 -9.56 6.06 -5.23
C GLU A 120 -10.81 5.64 -6.01
N GLY A 121 -10.73 5.60 -7.34
CA GLY A 121 -11.89 5.55 -8.23
C GLY A 121 -12.46 6.95 -8.54
N GLY A 122 -13.47 7.01 -9.38
CA GLY A 122 -14.07 8.27 -9.81
C GLY A 122 -13.06 9.18 -10.51
N ALA A 123 -12.97 10.43 -10.08
CA ALA A 123 -12.07 11.42 -10.67
C ALA A 123 -10.59 11.20 -10.32
N VAL A 124 -10.32 10.53 -9.21
CA VAL A 124 -8.97 10.28 -8.72
C VAL A 124 -8.62 8.80 -8.88
N ALA A 125 -8.13 8.47 -10.07
CA ALA A 125 -7.59 7.15 -10.40
C ALA A 125 -6.44 7.37 -11.39
N ARG A 126 -5.20 7.23 -10.91
CA ARG A 126 -4.02 7.63 -11.70
C ARG A 126 -3.74 6.68 -12.83
N LEU A 127 -4.04 5.39 -12.65
CA LEU A 127 -3.88 4.34 -13.66
C LEU A 127 -5.16 4.16 -14.47
N ALA A 128 -6.31 3.87 -13.83
CA ALA A 128 -7.54 3.56 -14.54
C ALA A 128 -8.07 4.72 -15.39
N ASN A 129 -7.78 5.98 -15.04
CA ASN A 129 -8.12 7.14 -15.84
C ASN A 129 -7.00 7.57 -16.82
N HIS A 130 -5.90 6.87 -16.87
CA HIS A 130 -4.83 7.16 -17.82
C HIS A 130 -5.08 6.42 -19.15
N GLU A 131 -4.92 7.13 -20.28
CA GLU A 131 -5.26 6.62 -21.61
C GLU A 131 -4.44 5.42 -22.08
N ALA A 132 -3.23 5.27 -21.55
CA ALA A 132 -2.35 4.15 -21.88
C ALA A 132 -2.72 2.82 -21.19
N PHE A 133 -3.73 2.82 -20.31
CA PHE A 133 -4.12 1.64 -19.55
C PHE A 133 -5.54 1.20 -19.90
N SER A 134 -5.74 -0.10 -20.07
CA SER A 134 -7.06 -0.70 -20.25
C SER A 134 -7.51 -1.38 -18.95
N LEU A 135 -7.78 -0.59 -17.91
CA LEU A 135 -8.13 -1.05 -16.58
C LEU A 135 -9.61 -0.80 -16.27
N PRO A 136 -10.24 -1.64 -15.43
CA PRO A 136 -11.58 -1.40 -14.93
C PRO A 136 -11.68 -0.04 -14.22
N LYS A 137 -12.70 0.74 -14.58
CA LYS A 137 -12.99 2.03 -13.94
C LYS A 137 -14.11 1.86 -12.93
N TYR A 138 -13.89 2.39 -11.75
CA TYR A 138 -14.88 2.41 -10.68
C TYR A 138 -15.38 3.82 -10.43
N THR A 139 -16.59 3.94 -9.91
CA THR A 139 -17.15 5.20 -9.41
C THR A 139 -16.49 5.59 -8.08
N SER A 140 -16.90 6.74 -7.52
CA SER A 140 -16.38 7.17 -6.24
C SER A 140 -16.75 6.21 -5.09
N ALA A 141 -15.97 6.22 -4.00
CA ALA A 141 -16.29 5.47 -2.80
C ALA A 141 -17.70 5.81 -2.26
N ARG A 142 -18.11 7.10 -2.36
CA ARG A 142 -19.47 7.56 -2.03
C ARG A 142 -20.56 6.83 -2.84
N ASP A 143 -20.37 6.70 -4.16
CA ASP A 143 -21.37 6.07 -5.02
C ASP A 143 -21.48 4.57 -4.74
N ILE A 144 -20.38 3.91 -4.46
CA ILE A 144 -20.36 2.52 -4.00
C ILE A 144 -21.07 2.39 -2.65
N GLY A 145 -20.77 3.29 -1.71
CA GLY A 145 -21.43 3.32 -0.38
C GLY A 145 -22.94 3.49 -0.46
N LYS A 146 -23.45 4.32 -1.39
CA LYS A 146 -24.90 4.50 -1.62
C LYS A 146 -25.62 3.24 -2.06
N THR A 147 -24.93 2.24 -2.61
CA THR A 147 -25.56 0.96 -2.99
C THR A 147 -25.96 0.14 -1.78
N GLY A 148 -25.35 0.35 -0.62
CA GLY A 148 -25.54 -0.45 0.59
C GLY A 148 -25.00 -1.89 0.47
N ASP A 149 -24.31 -2.21 -0.61
CA ASP A 149 -23.78 -3.55 -0.88
C ASP A 149 -22.25 -3.61 -0.65
N PRO A 150 -21.80 -4.20 0.48
CA PRO A 150 -20.39 -4.29 0.81
C PRO A 150 -19.59 -5.16 -0.17
N GLU A 151 -20.24 -6.04 -0.94
CA GLU A 151 -19.54 -6.89 -1.91
C GLU A 151 -19.02 -6.06 -3.09
N GLN A 152 -19.69 -4.98 -3.47
CA GLN A 152 -19.20 -4.05 -4.49
C GLN A 152 -17.89 -3.38 -4.05
N ALA A 153 -17.82 -2.92 -2.79
CA ALA A 153 -16.60 -2.36 -2.23
C ALA A 153 -15.47 -3.41 -2.16
N ARG A 154 -15.80 -4.65 -1.77
CA ARG A 154 -14.85 -5.77 -1.75
C ARG A 154 -14.31 -6.10 -3.15
N GLN A 155 -15.19 -6.15 -4.15
CA GLN A 155 -14.81 -6.42 -5.53
C GLN A 155 -13.90 -5.31 -6.08
N MET A 156 -14.25 -4.05 -5.84
CA MET A 156 -13.37 -2.92 -6.19
C MET A 156 -11.99 -3.07 -5.57
N GLY A 157 -11.92 -3.28 -4.27
CA GLY A 157 -10.63 -3.41 -3.56
C GLY A 157 -9.79 -4.58 -4.08
N ARG A 158 -10.40 -5.72 -4.41
CA ARG A 158 -9.69 -6.86 -5.03
C ARG A 158 -9.16 -6.54 -6.41
N THR A 159 -9.95 -5.88 -7.25
CA THR A 159 -9.58 -5.56 -8.62
C THR A 159 -8.49 -4.48 -8.64
N VAL A 160 -8.70 -3.38 -7.92
CA VAL A 160 -7.73 -2.28 -7.81
C VAL A 160 -6.43 -2.76 -7.19
N GLY A 161 -6.49 -3.41 -6.03
CA GLY A 161 -5.30 -3.96 -5.38
C GLY A 161 -4.57 -5.00 -6.23
N GLY A 162 -5.30 -5.77 -7.04
CA GLY A 162 -4.74 -6.74 -7.97
C GLY A 162 -3.87 -6.10 -9.04
N TYR A 163 -4.38 -5.11 -9.78
CA TYR A 163 -3.59 -4.46 -10.82
C TYR A 163 -2.51 -3.53 -10.25
N LEU A 164 -2.74 -2.87 -9.12
CA LEU A 164 -1.71 -2.08 -8.46
C LEU A 164 -0.51 -2.95 -8.09
N ARG A 165 -0.77 -4.10 -7.48
CA ARG A 165 0.28 -5.07 -7.16
C ARG A 165 1.01 -5.57 -8.40
N PHE A 166 0.30 -5.81 -9.50
CA PHE A 166 0.89 -6.24 -10.77
C PHE A 166 1.93 -5.22 -11.30
N TYR A 167 1.63 -3.92 -11.20
CA TYR A 167 2.56 -2.85 -11.58
C TYR A 167 3.65 -2.54 -10.54
N GLY A 168 3.62 -3.17 -9.36
CA GLY A 168 4.63 -3.04 -8.33
C GLY A 168 4.31 -2.07 -7.19
N PHE A 169 3.11 -1.50 -7.16
CA PHE A 169 2.65 -0.72 -6.01
C PHE A 169 2.38 -1.61 -4.80
N ASN A 170 2.64 -1.10 -3.60
CA ASN A 170 2.37 -1.78 -2.34
C ASN A 170 1.56 -0.94 -1.35
N LEU A 171 1.15 0.27 -1.75
CA LEU A 171 0.22 1.12 -1.03
C LEU A 171 -0.73 1.85 -2.01
N ASP A 172 -2.00 1.96 -1.62
CA ASP A 172 -2.99 2.82 -2.25
C ASP A 172 -3.49 3.83 -1.22
N PHE A 173 -3.51 5.13 -1.58
CA PHE A 173 -4.12 6.18 -0.75
C PHE A 173 -5.65 6.18 -0.94
N ALA A 174 -6.26 5.03 -0.70
CA ALA A 174 -7.69 4.77 -0.81
C ALA A 174 -8.14 3.77 0.27
N PRO A 175 -9.45 3.66 0.55
CA PRO A 175 -10.53 4.52 0.03
C PRO A 175 -10.57 5.89 0.71
N VAL A 176 -11.27 6.85 0.08
CA VAL A 176 -11.67 8.09 0.75
C VAL A 176 -12.59 7.74 1.91
N ALA A 177 -12.23 8.14 3.12
CA ALA A 177 -12.95 7.84 4.35
C ALA A 177 -13.68 9.06 4.94
N ASP A 178 -13.76 10.15 4.18
CA ASP A 178 -14.49 11.35 4.58
C ASP A 178 -15.99 11.06 4.71
N VAL A 179 -16.60 11.57 5.77
CA VAL A 179 -18.04 11.42 6.07
C VAL A 179 -18.69 12.77 5.86
N ASP A 180 -19.80 12.81 5.11
CA ASP A 180 -20.63 14.01 4.91
C ASP A 180 -21.61 14.20 6.07
#